data_f04aa5d3d3ba64bc22337a0e8f3a79b7
#
_entry.id   f04aa5d3d3ba64bc22337a0e8f3a79b7
#
_cell.length_a   1.000
_cell.length_b   1.000
_cell.length_c   1.000
_cell.angle_alpha   90.00
_cell.angle_beta   90.00
_cell.angle_gamma   90.00
#
_symmetry.space_group_name_H-M   'P 1'
#
loop_
_entity.id
_entity.type
_entity.pdbx_description
1 polymer ?
#
loop_
_entity_poly.entity_id
_entity_poly.type
_entity_poly.pdbx_seq_one_letter_code
_entity_poly.pdbx_strand_id
1 'polypeptide(L)'
;MPLSVVAYASDESYADLVARLRERFRDREIRPYTFSFPHKQATGDVRFRATELLSGTLMPLLTDMVEKKTAVLASPADREVRRADYGEILRDADRSRRTLTVQYATPVIVQVMGRSLPFPVVPAVFAGYGEVWDAFSDVRLPRPAVEAATFVRVADFKISCAATPFGTGGQGWVTLEMEKGRTEEEIGLLNALVDFAFYCGTGVHTEEGLGQTRKIGPRRPSISRG
;
A
#
# COMPACT_ATOMS: atom_id res chain seq x y z
N MET A 1 -5.78 11.92 7.08
CA MET A 1 -5.09 10.99 8.01
C MET A 1 -5.40 9.57 7.58
N PRO A 2 -4.42 8.79 7.10
CA PRO A 2 -4.60 7.38 6.74
C PRO A 2 -4.92 6.52 7.97
N LEU A 3 -5.88 5.61 7.79
CA LEU A 3 -6.25 4.63 8.80
C LEU A 3 -6.45 3.27 8.13
N SER A 4 -5.71 2.27 8.57
CA SER A 4 -5.87 0.88 8.14
C SER A 4 -6.51 0.07 9.27
N VAL A 5 -7.54 -0.69 8.94
CA VAL A 5 -8.24 -1.58 9.86
C VAL A 5 -8.38 -2.97 9.25
N VAL A 6 -8.50 -3.98 10.10
CA VAL A 6 -8.86 -5.34 9.69
C VAL A 6 -10.30 -5.59 10.11
N ALA A 7 -11.09 -6.13 9.20
CA ALA A 7 -12.48 -6.46 9.44
C ALA A 7 -12.79 -7.91 9.03
N TYR A 8 -13.85 -8.44 9.64
CA TYR A 8 -14.43 -9.75 9.35
C TYR A 8 -15.89 -9.52 8.99
N ALA A 9 -16.35 -10.08 7.88
CA ALA A 9 -17.74 -9.96 7.43
C ALA A 9 -18.14 -11.21 6.62
N SER A 10 -19.41 -11.41 6.36
CA SER A 10 -19.84 -12.39 5.35
C SER A 10 -19.36 -11.97 3.95
N ASP A 11 -19.26 -12.92 3.01
CA ASP A 11 -18.94 -12.64 1.60
C ASP A 11 -19.89 -11.59 1.02
N GLU A 12 -21.19 -11.69 1.34
CA GLU A 12 -22.23 -10.76 0.86
C GLU A 12 -22.03 -9.34 1.42
N SER A 13 -21.80 -9.22 2.73
CA SER A 13 -21.57 -7.92 3.39
C SER A 13 -20.29 -7.25 2.90
N TYR A 14 -19.23 -8.01 2.64
CA TYR A 14 -18.01 -7.49 2.02
C TYR A 14 -18.26 -6.99 0.60
N ALA A 15 -18.99 -7.77 -0.21
CA ALA A 15 -19.33 -7.38 -1.59
C ALA A 15 -20.19 -6.11 -1.64
N ASP A 16 -21.19 -5.96 -0.72
CA ASP A 16 -21.99 -4.75 -0.58
C ASP A 16 -21.13 -3.53 -0.21
N LEU A 17 -20.24 -3.66 0.76
CA LEU A 17 -19.29 -2.59 1.13
C LEU A 17 -18.49 -2.10 -0.07
N VAL A 18 -17.90 -3.04 -0.82
CA VAL A 18 -17.10 -2.71 -2.00
C VAL A 18 -17.95 -2.03 -3.08
N ALA A 19 -19.16 -2.53 -3.33
CA ALA A 19 -20.09 -1.96 -4.30
C ALA A 19 -20.47 -0.52 -3.94
N ARG A 20 -20.83 -0.26 -2.68
CA ARG A 20 -21.18 1.08 -2.16
C ARG A 20 -20.02 2.08 -2.29
N LEU A 21 -18.79 1.65 -2.02
CA LEU A 21 -17.62 2.51 -2.18
C LEU A 21 -17.31 2.78 -3.65
N ARG A 22 -17.40 1.78 -4.53
CA ARG A 22 -17.23 1.97 -5.97
C ARG A 22 -18.24 2.98 -6.52
N GLU A 23 -19.52 2.86 -6.16
CA GLU A 23 -20.56 3.78 -6.59
C GLU A 23 -20.33 5.20 -6.05
N ARG A 24 -20.02 5.32 -4.75
CA ARG A 24 -19.76 6.63 -4.10
C ARG A 24 -18.59 7.40 -4.72
N PHE A 25 -17.55 6.69 -5.18
CA PHE A 25 -16.31 7.28 -5.69
C PHE A 25 -16.05 6.96 -7.16
N ARG A 26 -17.09 6.58 -7.92
CA ARG A 26 -16.95 6.16 -9.34
C ARG A 26 -16.27 7.21 -10.22
N ASP A 27 -16.54 8.50 -9.96
CA ASP A 27 -16.03 9.62 -10.76
C ASP A 27 -14.64 10.10 -10.31
N ARG A 28 -14.02 9.47 -9.31
CA ARG A 28 -12.66 9.78 -8.88
C ARG A 28 -11.65 8.90 -9.57
N GLU A 29 -10.63 9.50 -10.18
CA GLU A 29 -9.50 8.80 -10.77
C GLU A 29 -8.68 8.06 -9.69
N ILE A 30 -8.39 8.76 -8.58
CA ILE A 30 -7.70 8.18 -7.42
C ILE A 30 -8.72 7.90 -6.32
N ARG A 31 -8.84 6.63 -5.93
CA ARG A 31 -9.76 6.21 -4.88
C ARG A 31 -9.21 6.54 -3.49
N PRO A 32 -10.02 7.11 -2.58
CA PRO A 32 -9.57 7.45 -1.22
C PRO A 32 -9.52 6.25 -0.27
N TYR A 33 -9.48 5.04 -0.79
CA TYR A 33 -9.44 3.79 -0.02
C TYR A 33 -8.69 2.69 -0.77
N THR A 34 -8.19 1.72 0.00
CA THR A 34 -7.63 0.46 -0.53
C THR A 34 -8.16 -0.73 0.24
N PHE A 35 -8.17 -1.91 -0.40
CA PHE A 35 -8.50 -3.17 0.24
C PHE A 35 -7.37 -4.20 0.12
N SER A 36 -7.35 -5.20 1.00
CA SER A 36 -6.67 -6.47 0.72
C SER A 36 -7.63 -7.43 0.04
N PHE A 37 -7.11 -8.47 -0.62
CA PHE A 37 -7.96 -9.58 -0.99
C PHE A 37 -8.64 -10.18 0.24
N PRO A 38 -9.93 -10.54 0.14
CA PRO A 38 -10.64 -11.22 1.20
C PRO A 38 -10.08 -12.63 1.38
N HIS A 39 -9.84 -13.02 2.64
CA HIS A 39 -9.38 -14.35 3.00
C HIS A 39 -10.49 -15.09 3.75
N LYS A 40 -11.01 -16.18 3.17
CA LYS A 40 -11.99 -17.02 3.85
C LYS A 40 -11.43 -17.59 5.15
N GLN A 41 -12.22 -17.48 6.20
CA GLN A 41 -11.96 -18.03 7.52
C GLN A 41 -12.68 -19.37 7.68
N ALA A 42 -12.25 -20.19 8.63
CA ALA A 42 -12.93 -21.44 8.96
C ALA A 42 -14.38 -21.23 9.44
N THR A 43 -14.71 -20.05 9.96
CA THR A 43 -16.06 -19.63 10.37
C THR A 43 -17.01 -19.35 9.20
N GLY A 44 -16.50 -19.28 7.96
CA GLY A 44 -17.27 -18.88 6.77
C GLY A 44 -17.20 -17.39 6.46
N ASP A 45 -16.75 -16.56 7.39
CA ASP A 45 -16.53 -15.15 7.17
C ASP A 45 -15.29 -14.90 6.29
N VAL A 46 -15.18 -13.70 5.73
CA VAL A 46 -13.97 -13.20 5.08
C VAL A 46 -13.26 -12.21 5.98
N ARG A 47 -11.95 -12.38 6.12
CA ARG A 47 -11.05 -11.40 6.71
C ARG A 47 -10.47 -10.53 5.61
N PHE A 48 -10.54 -9.23 5.78
CA PHE A 48 -9.92 -8.26 4.86
C PHE A 48 -9.33 -7.09 5.62
N ARG A 49 -8.30 -6.47 5.05
CA ARG A 49 -7.81 -5.18 5.48
C ARG A 49 -8.45 -4.09 4.62
N ALA A 50 -8.93 -3.06 5.25
CA ALA A 50 -9.49 -1.88 4.60
C ALA A 50 -8.74 -0.64 5.08
N THR A 51 -8.33 0.22 4.16
CA THR A 51 -7.60 1.45 4.48
C THR A 51 -8.34 2.65 3.89
N GLU A 52 -8.61 3.66 4.72
CA GLU A 52 -9.02 4.97 4.22
C GLU A 52 -7.80 5.90 4.15
N LEU A 53 -7.66 6.59 3.04
CA LEU A 53 -6.62 7.59 2.80
C LEU A 53 -7.12 9.00 3.14
N LEU A 54 -8.42 9.21 3.01
CA LEU A 54 -9.13 10.42 3.40
C LEU A 54 -10.11 10.08 4.52
N SER A 55 -10.01 10.77 5.65
CA SER A 55 -10.88 10.54 6.82
C SER A 55 -12.36 10.63 6.46
N GLY A 56 -13.17 9.73 7.03
CA GLY A 56 -14.62 9.68 6.80
C GLY A 56 -15.03 9.01 5.49
N THR A 57 -14.09 8.40 4.78
CA THR A 57 -14.37 7.63 3.55
C THR A 57 -14.99 6.28 3.86
N LEU A 58 -14.33 5.51 4.71
CA LEU A 58 -14.59 4.09 4.93
C LEU A 58 -15.17 3.83 6.33
N MET A 59 -14.64 4.49 7.37
CA MET A 59 -15.02 4.20 8.76
C MET A 59 -16.51 4.36 9.05
N PRO A 60 -17.25 5.34 8.52
CA PRO A 60 -18.68 5.43 8.73
C PRO A 60 -19.44 4.20 8.23
N LEU A 61 -19.03 3.62 7.09
CA LEU A 61 -19.63 2.41 6.52
C LEU A 61 -19.31 1.18 7.36
N LEU A 62 -18.06 1.04 7.81
CA LEU A 62 -17.68 -0.08 8.69
C LEU A 62 -18.36 0.01 10.05
N THR A 63 -18.52 1.21 10.61
CA THR A 63 -19.27 1.42 11.87
C THR A 63 -20.73 1.01 11.72
N ASP A 64 -21.41 1.43 10.66
CA ASP A 64 -22.78 1.02 10.34
C ASP A 64 -22.89 -0.52 10.23
N MET A 65 -21.92 -1.18 9.58
CA MET A 65 -21.88 -2.64 9.48
C MET A 65 -21.71 -3.31 10.85
N VAL A 66 -20.87 -2.75 11.72
CA VAL A 66 -20.69 -3.28 13.10
C VAL A 66 -21.96 -3.12 13.92
N GLU A 67 -22.62 -1.96 13.86
CA GLU A 67 -23.88 -1.71 14.54
C GLU A 67 -24.98 -2.67 14.06
N LYS A 68 -25.02 -2.96 12.77
CA LYS A 68 -25.95 -3.96 12.16
C LYS A 68 -25.50 -5.41 12.39
N LYS A 69 -24.39 -5.65 13.06
CA LYS A 69 -23.80 -6.99 13.31
C LYS A 69 -23.47 -7.77 12.02
N THR A 70 -23.18 -7.07 10.93
CA THR A 70 -22.77 -7.67 9.64
C THR A 70 -21.26 -7.63 9.43
N ALA A 71 -20.51 -6.98 10.33
CA ALA A 71 -19.05 -7.02 10.38
C ALA A 71 -18.54 -6.93 11.83
N VAL A 72 -17.29 -7.37 12.01
CA VAL A 72 -16.52 -7.23 13.25
C VAL A 72 -15.17 -6.61 12.92
N LEU A 73 -14.74 -5.60 13.68
CA LEU A 73 -13.39 -5.05 13.54
C LEU A 73 -12.41 -5.84 14.40
N ALA A 74 -11.20 -6.04 13.89
CA ALA A 74 -10.11 -6.62 14.66
C ALA A 74 -9.69 -5.71 15.82
N SER A 75 -9.08 -6.32 16.81
CA SER A 75 -8.47 -5.58 17.92
C SER A 75 -7.41 -4.58 17.44
N PRO A 76 -7.27 -3.41 18.08
CA PRO A 76 -6.14 -2.51 17.84
C PRO A 76 -4.76 -3.13 18.04
N ALA A 77 -4.66 -4.28 18.74
CA ALA A 77 -3.44 -5.05 18.89
C ALA A 77 -3.04 -5.81 17.59
N ASP A 78 -3.91 -5.93 16.61
CA ASP A 78 -3.56 -6.50 15.31
C ASP A 78 -2.53 -5.62 14.62
N ARG A 79 -1.45 -6.22 14.12
CA ARG A 79 -0.34 -5.50 13.47
C ARG A 79 -0.73 -4.78 12.18
N GLU A 80 -1.87 -5.13 11.59
CA GLU A 80 -2.38 -4.51 10.38
C GLU A 80 -3.38 -3.38 10.68
N VAL A 81 -3.76 -3.20 11.95
CA VAL A 81 -4.53 -2.02 12.40
C VAL A 81 -3.53 -0.90 12.69
N ARG A 82 -3.50 0.11 11.84
CA ARG A 82 -2.55 1.23 11.92
C ARG A 82 -3.23 2.54 11.62
N ARG A 83 -2.86 3.54 12.37
CA ARG A 83 -3.26 4.93 12.16
C ARG A 83 -2.02 5.79 12.09
N ALA A 84 -1.96 6.70 11.14
CA ALA A 84 -0.90 7.70 11.06
C ALA A 84 -1.45 9.02 10.50
N ASP A 85 -0.84 10.11 10.89
CA ASP A 85 -0.99 11.40 10.22
C ASP A 85 0.04 11.51 9.10
N TYR A 86 -0.28 12.22 8.00
CA TYR A 86 0.68 12.42 6.90
C TYR A 86 1.95 13.15 7.38
N GLY A 87 1.79 14.13 8.28
CA GLY A 87 2.92 14.82 8.90
C GLY A 87 3.75 13.89 9.80
N GLU A 88 3.10 12.96 10.51
CA GLU A 88 3.80 11.94 11.31
C GLU A 88 4.60 11.00 10.43
N ILE A 89 4.04 10.53 9.31
CA ILE A 89 4.77 9.66 8.36
C ILE A 89 6.06 10.33 7.89
N LEU A 90 6.03 11.63 7.58
CA LEU A 90 7.23 12.38 7.18
C LEU A 90 8.21 12.63 8.34
N ARG A 91 7.70 13.02 9.51
CA ARG A 91 8.50 13.38 10.65
C ARG A 91 9.23 12.20 11.25
N ASP A 92 8.52 11.06 11.34
CA ASP A 92 8.98 9.85 12.03
C ASP A 92 9.72 8.89 11.07
N ALA A 93 9.87 9.27 9.79
CA ALA A 93 10.61 8.51 8.80
C ALA A 93 12.08 8.35 9.22
N ASP A 94 12.60 7.13 9.09
CA ASP A 94 13.99 6.80 9.37
C ASP A 94 14.93 7.53 8.40
N ARG A 95 15.70 8.51 8.89
CA ARG A 95 16.63 9.32 8.09
C ARG A 95 18.03 8.71 7.97
N SER A 96 18.25 7.55 8.58
CA SER A 96 19.55 6.85 8.57
C SER A 96 19.54 5.60 7.68
N ARG A 97 18.37 5.00 7.45
CA ARG A 97 18.22 3.73 6.75
C ARG A 97 18.34 3.90 5.24
N ARG A 98 19.45 3.45 4.69
CA ARG A 98 19.77 3.53 3.24
C ARG A 98 19.37 2.30 2.44
N THR A 99 19.00 1.20 3.11
CA THR A 99 18.59 -0.04 2.45
C THR A 99 17.21 -0.44 2.96
N LEU A 100 16.27 -0.58 2.06
CA LEU A 100 14.87 -0.89 2.34
C LEU A 100 14.44 -2.12 1.54
N THR A 101 13.76 -3.06 2.19
CA THR A 101 13.10 -4.14 1.46
C THR A 101 11.59 -3.90 1.49
N VAL A 102 11.03 -3.81 0.30
CA VAL A 102 9.59 -3.62 0.06
C VAL A 102 9.01 -4.95 -0.37
N GLN A 103 8.03 -5.45 0.38
CA GLN A 103 7.29 -6.66 0.04
C GLN A 103 5.95 -6.30 -0.58
N TYR A 104 5.65 -6.90 -1.71
CA TYR A 104 4.36 -6.91 -2.37
C TYR A 104 3.63 -8.19 -1.97
N ALA A 105 2.74 -8.09 -1.00
CA ALA A 105 2.01 -9.24 -0.43
C ALA A 105 0.94 -9.76 -1.39
N THR A 106 0.41 -8.87 -2.25
CA THR A 106 -0.47 -9.21 -3.37
C THR A 106 0.13 -8.72 -4.68
N PRO A 107 -0.32 -9.23 -5.84
CA PRO A 107 0.24 -8.83 -7.13
C PRO A 107 0.19 -7.32 -7.37
N VAL A 108 1.24 -6.76 -7.93
CA VAL A 108 1.36 -5.35 -8.34
C VAL A 108 1.27 -5.26 -9.85
N ILE A 109 0.44 -4.36 -10.35
CA ILE A 109 0.39 -3.95 -11.76
C ILE A 109 0.77 -2.47 -11.80
N VAL A 110 1.84 -2.13 -12.51
CA VAL A 110 2.30 -0.76 -12.65
C VAL A 110 2.02 -0.28 -14.07
N GLN A 111 1.49 0.94 -14.20
CA GLN A 111 1.27 1.57 -15.49
C GLN A 111 2.50 2.38 -15.89
N VAL A 112 3.05 2.10 -17.08
CA VAL A 112 4.17 2.86 -17.67
C VAL A 112 3.86 3.13 -19.13
N MET A 113 3.76 4.38 -19.52
CA MET A 113 3.45 4.79 -20.89
C MET A 113 2.23 4.06 -21.48
N GLY A 114 1.14 3.93 -20.69
CA GLY A 114 -0.09 3.27 -21.10
C GLY A 114 -0.01 1.74 -21.15
N ARG A 115 1.06 1.13 -20.67
CA ARG A 115 1.24 -0.33 -20.63
C ARG A 115 1.23 -0.84 -19.20
N SER A 116 0.54 -1.93 -18.96
CA SER A 116 0.55 -2.66 -17.69
C SER A 116 1.78 -3.55 -17.60
N LEU A 117 2.57 -3.38 -16.55
CA LEU A 117 3.77 -4.15 -16.28
C LEU A 117 3.63 -4.92 -14.97
N PRO A 118 4.01 -6.22 -14.92
CA PRO A 118 4.01 -7.04 -13.71
C PRO A 118 5.29 -6.85 -12.88
N PHE A 119 5.98 -5.75 -13.06
CA PHE A 119 7.22 -5.44 -12.35
C PHE A 119 7.15 -4.03 -11.77
N PRO A 120 7.55 -3.82 -10.50
CA PRO A 120 7.51 -2.51 -9.86
C PRO A 120 8.65 -1.62 -10.38
N VAL A 121 8.41 -0.96 -11.50
CA VAL A 121 9.35 0.03 -12.08
C VAL A 121 9.47 1.20 -11.11
N VAL A 122 10.63 1.35 -10.48
CA VAL A 122 10.86 2.25 -9.34
C VAL A 122 10.37 3.68 -9.60
N PRO A 123 10.69 4.36 -10.72
CA PRO A 123 10.17 5.70 -10.99
C PRO A 123 8.64 5.78 -11.02
N ALA A 124 7.98 4.83 -11.66
CA ALA A 124 6.53 4.81 -11.76
C ALA A 124 5.85 4.50 -10.40
N VAL A 125 6.48 3.64 -9.59
CA VAL A 125 6.00 3.33 -8.24
C VAL A 125 6.05 4.57 -7.35
N PHE A 126 7.16 5.31 -7.34
CA PHE A 126 7.29 6.52 -6.51
C PHE A 126 6.45 7.68 -7.04
N ALA A 127 6.29 7.82 -8.36
CA ALA A 127 5.34 8.77 -8.94
C ALA A 127 3.92 8.48 -8.44
N GLY A 128 3.47 7.23 -8.49
CA GLY A 128 2.15 6.83 -7.98
C GLY A 128 1.97 7.09 -6.47
N TYR A 129 2.99 6.90 -5.64
CA TYR A 129 2.91 7.29 -4.23
C TYR A 129 2.73 8.79 -4.05
N GLY A 130 3.43 9.61 -4.86
CA GLY A 130 3.29 11.06 -4.86
C GLY A 130 1.91 11.50 -5.28
N GLU A 131 1.36 10.95 -6.35
CA GLU A 131 0.00 11.24 -6.84
C GLU A 131 -1.06 10.97 -5.76
N VAL A 132 -0.97 9.82 -5.09
CA VAL A 132 -1.90 9.47 -4.00
C VAL A 132 -1.69 10.38 -2.78
N TRP A 133 -0.43 10.70 -2.45
CA TRP A 133 -0.11 11.63 -1.37
C TRP A 133 -0.73 13.00 -1.61
N ASP A 134 -0.48 13.58 -2.79
CA ASP A 134 -0.96 14.92 -3.16
C ASP A 134 -2.50 14.98 -3.29
N ALA A 135 -3.14 13.85 -3.63
CA ALA A 135 -4.60 13.78 -3.74
C ALA A 135 -5.33 13.83 -2.38
N PHE A 136 -4.68 13.39 -1.29
CA PHE A 136 -5.36 13.20 0.01
C PHE A 136 -4.67 13.84 1.20
N SER A 137 -3.48 14.42 1.02
CA SER A 137 -2.73 15.10 2.06
C SER A 137 -2.72 16.62 1.85
N ASP A 138 -2.88 17.37 2.92
CA ASP A 138 -2.59 18.81 2.99
C ASP A 138 -1.11 19.09 3.33
N VAL A 139 -0.36 18.05 3.72
CA VAL A 139 1.06 18.11 4.00
C VAL A 139 1.86 17.87 2.73
N ARG A 140 2.64 18.86 2.30
CA ARG A 140 3.48 18.74 1.11
C ARG A 140 4.72 17.89 1.36
N LEU A 141 5.06 17.08 0.38
CA LEU A 141 6.37 16.41 0.36
C LEU A 141 7.49 17.45 0.21
N PRO A 142 8.66 17.26 0.85
CA PRO A 142 9.78 18.19 0.73
C PRO A 142 10.35 18.29 -0.70
N ARG A 143 10.15 17.24 -1.50
CA ARG A 143 10.50 17.14 -2.92
C ARG A 143 9.47 16.28 -3.66
N PRO A 144 9.37 16.37 -5.00
CA PRO A 144 8.56 15.44 -5.80
C PRO A 144 8.94 13.98 -5.50
N ALA A 145 7.92 13.15 -5.26
CA ALA A 145 8.14 11.75 -4.87
C ALA A 145 8.96 10.97 -5.91
N VAL A 146 8.81 11.30 -7.21
CA VAL A 146 9.55 10.66 -8.30
C VAL A 146 11.08 10.89 -8.20
N GLU A 147 11.52 11.98 -7.55
CA GLU A 147 12.95 12.23 -7.33
C GLU A 147 13.57 11.15 -6.44
N ALA A 148 12.82 10.57 -5.50
CA ALA A 148 13.32 9.47 -4.68
C ALA A 148 13.78 8.27 -5.51
N ALA A 149 13.23 8.07 -6.71
CA ALA A 149 13.63 7.03 -7.63
C ALA A 149 15.00 7.30 -8.29
N THR A 150 15.44 8.55 -8.35
CA THR A 150 16.70 8.94 -9.03
C THR A 150 17.93 8.64 -8.17
N PHE A 151 17.77 8.43 -6.87
CA PHE A 151 18.86 8.16 -5.94
C PHE A 151 18.87 6.74 -5.36
N VAL A 152 18.03 5.87 -5.90
CA VAL A 152 17.99 4.46 -5.47
C VAL A 152 18.29 3.53 -6.63
N ARG A 153 18.93 2.42 -6.31
CA ARG A 153 19.07 1.29 -7.21
C ARG A 153 18.35 0.08 -6.64
N VAL A 154 17.90 -0.81 -7.51
CA VAL A 154 17.44 -2.14 -7.11
C VAL A 154 18.69 -2.97 -6.80
N ALA A 155 18.88 -3.31 -5.52
CA ALA A 155 20.05 -4.07 -5.07
C ALA A 155 19.79 -5.58 -5.16
N ASP A 156 18.55 -6.00 -4.92
CA ASP A 156 18.11 -7.39 -4.97
C ASP A 156 16.60 -7.47 -5.15
N PHE A 157 16.09 -8.56 -5.71
CA PHE A 157 14.64 -8.77 -5.84
C PHE A 157 14.28 -10.25 -6.02
N LYS A 158 13.05 -10.57 -5.66
CA LYS A 158 12.40 -11.82 -6.04
C LYS A 158 10.95 -11.50 -6.37
N ILE A 159 10.63 -11.48 -7.65
CA ILE A 159 9.28 -11.23 -8.17
C ILE A 159 8.86 -12.43 -9.00
N SER A 160 7.68 -12.96 -8.73
CA SER A 160 7.00 -13.96 -9.55
C SER A 160 5.75 -13.34 -10.16
N CYS A 161 5.43 -13.73 -11.39
CA CYS A 161 4.19 -13.32 -12.04
C CYS A 161 2.99 -14.10 -11.51
N ALA A 162 1.87 -13.42 -11.32
CA ALA A 162 0.61 -14.01 -10.93
C ALA A 162 -0.52 -13.46 -11.80
N ALA A 163 -1.43 -14.34 -12.23
CA ALA A 163 -2.63 -13.92 -12.93
C ALA A 163 -3.60 -13.24 -11.98
N THR A 164 -4.22 -12.16 -12.42
CA THR A 164 -5.26 -11.42 -11.70
C THR A 164 -6.42 -11.15 -12.64
N PRO A 165 -7.62 -10.75 -12.14
CA PRO A 165 -8.72 -10.32 -13.00
C PRO A 165 -8.39 -9.12 -13.90
N PHE A 166 -7.33 -8.36 -13.57
CA PHE A 166 -6.92 -7.13 -14.26
C PHE A 166 -5.68 -7.34 -15.15
N GLY A 167 -5.21 -8.57 -15.30
CA GLY A 167 -4.01 -8.92 -16.05
C GLY A 167 -2.93 -9.57 -15.20
N THR A 168 -1.72 -9.67 -15.73
CA THR A 168 -0.59 -10.26 -14.99
C THR A 168 0.03 -9.23 -14.05
N GLY A 169 0.15 -9.57 -12.77
CA GLY A 169 0.83 -8.77 -11.77
C GLY A 169 2.09 -9.46 -11.22
N GLY A 170 2.99 -8.68 -10.63
CA GLY A 170 4.21 -9.16 -9.98
C GLY A 170 4.05 -9.24 -8.46
N GLN A 171 4.40 -10.34 -7.85
CA GLN A 171 4.32 -10.55 -6.40
C GLN A 171 5.67 -11.00 -5.84
N GLY A 172 6.04 -10.48 -4.68
CA GLY A 172 7.32 -10.82 -4.06
C GLY A 172 7.94 -9.68 -3.29
N TRP A 173 9.21 -9.37 -3.53
CA TRP A 173 9.90 -8.29 -2.84
C TRP A 173 11.01 -7.69 -3.69
N VAL A 174 11.33 -6.42 -3.39
CA VAL A 174 12.45 -5.66 -3.97
C VAL A 174 13.22 -5.01 -2.85
N THR A 175 14.54 -5.10 -2.89
CA THR A 175 15.46 -4.34 -2.02
C THR A 175 15.99 -3.14 -2.78
N LEU A 176 15.70 -1.98 -2.22
CA LEU A 176 16.17 -0.68 -2.70
C LEU A 176 17.38 -0.26 -1.87
N GLU A 177 18.43 0.17 -2.54
CA GLU A 177 19.62 0.72 -1.89
C GLU A 177 19.85 2.15 -2.38
N MET A 178 20.00 3.06 -1.45
CA MET A 178 20.24 4.45 -1.72
C MET A 178 21.71 4.69 -2.05
N GLU A 179 21.98 5.52 -3.05
CA GLU A 179 23.35 5.95 -3.42
C GLU A 179 24.06 6.62 -2.25
N LYS A 180 25.39 6.52 -2.24
CA LYS A 180 26.22 7.20 -1.25
C LYS A 180 26.13 8.72 -1.40
N GLY A 181 26.32 9.45 -0.30
CA GLY A 181 26.38 10.92 -0.30
C GLY A 181 25.00 11.61 -0.26
N ARG A 182 23.90 10.86 -0.18
CA ARG A 182 22.56 11.43 -0.04
C ARG A 182 22.32 12.02 1.34
N THR A 183 21.53 13.09 1.39
CA THR A 183 21.21 13.81 2.62
C THR A 183 20.21 13.03 3.49
N GLU A 184 20.12 13.37 4.77
CA GLU A 184 19.11 12.82 5.69
C GLU A 184 17.69 13.11 5.22
N GLU A 185 17.45 14.25 4.57
CA GLU A 185 16.15 14.61 4.01
C GLU A 185 15.75 13.67 2.87
N GLU A 186 16.68 13.38 1.94
CA GLU A 186 16.46 12.45 0.83
C GLU A 186 16.24 11.01 1.34
N ILE A 187 16.98 10.60 2.37
CA ILE A 187 16.79 9.31 3.04
C ILE A 187 15.42 9.26 3.72
N GLY A 188 15.05 10.33 4.44
CA GLY A 188 13.76 10.45 5.08
C GLY A 188 12.59 10.40 4.09
N LEU A 189 12.69 11.09 2.95
CA LEU A 189 11.66 11.06 1.92
C LEU A 189 11.44 9.63 1.39
N LEU A 190 12.51 8.91 1.05
CA LEU A 190 12.41 7.53 0.60
C LEU A 190 11.71 6.64 1.63
N ASN A 191 12.14 6.75 2.89
CA ASN A 191 11.55 5.97 3.98
C ASN A 191 10.08 6.31 4.21
N ALA A 192 9.72 7.60 4.20
CA ALA A 192 8.34 8.07 4.35
C ALA A 192 7.42 7.50 3.25
N LEU A 193 7.85 7.56 1.99
CA LEU A 193 7.07 7.04 0.86
C LEU A 193 6.89 5.52 0.93
N VAL A 194 7.91 4.78 1.36
CA VAL A 194 7.81 3.33 1.56
C VAL A 194 6.92 2.99 2.78
N ASP A 195 6.93 3.80 3.83
CA ASP A 195 6.01 3.64 4.97
C ASP A 195 4.57 3.99 4.58
N PHE A 196 4.37 5.02 3.74
CA PHE A 196 3.08 5.39 3.17
C PHE A 196 2.51 4.30 2.25
N ALA A 197 3.36 3.56 1.54
CA ALA A 197 2.95 2.45 0.68
C ALA A 197 2.15 1.36 1.41
N PHE A 198 2.29 1.25 2.73
CA PHE A 198 1.45 0.36 3.55
C PHE A 198 -0.04 0.75 3.46
N TYR A 199 -0.34 2.04 3.37
CA TYR A 199 -1.69 2.58 3.33
C TYR A 199 -2.24 2.64 1.90
N CYS A 200 -1.49 3.23 0.96
CA CYS A 200 -1.98 3.45 -0.40
C CYS A 200 -1.82 2.22 -1.32
N GLY A 201 -0.98 1.24 -0.94
CA GLY A 201 -0.60 0.15 -1.84
C GLY A 201 0.36 0.59 -2.95
N THR A 202 0.64 -0.29 -3.90
CA THR A 202 1.54 -0.03 -5.02
C THR A 202 0.88 -0.38 -6.35
N GLY A 203 0.95 0.53 -7.31
CA GLY A 203 0.40 0.34 -8.65
C GLY A 203 -1.09 0.62 -8.74
N VAL A 204 -1.76 0.00 -9.71
CA VAL A 204 -3.19 0.19 -9.96
C VAL A 204 -4.04 -0.91 -9.32
N HIS A 205 -5.35 -0.66 -9.20
CA HIS A 205 -6.34 -1.58 -8.63
C HIS A 205 -6.10 -1.91 -7.14
N THR A 206 -5.53 -0.96 -6.39
CA THR A 206 -5.30 -1.12 -4.94
C THR A 206 -6.62 -1.15 -4.16
N GLU A 207 -7.66 -0.54 -4.68
CA GLU A 207 -9.04 -0.61 -4.21
C GLU A 207 -9.72 -1.97 -4.43
N GLU A 208 -9.10 -2.83 -5.27
CA GLU A 208 -9.53 -4.19 -5.58
C GLU A 208 -8.67 -5.26 -4.87
N GLY A 209 -7.74 -4.83 -4.03
CA GLY A 209 -6.87 -5.71 -3.25
C GLY A 209 -5.50 -5.98 -3.84
N LEU A 210 -5.19 -5.42 -5.03
CA LEU A 210 -3.83 -5.52 -5.59
C LEU A 210 -2.86 -4.61 -4.83
N GLY A 211 -1.57 -4.83 -5.02
CA GLY A 211 -0.51 -3.94 -4.59
C GLY A 211 -0.35 -3.79 -3.08
N GLN A 212 -0.85 -4.73 -2.28
CA GLN A 212 -0.67 -4.66 -0.83
C GLN A 212 0.82 -4.68 -0.47
N THR A 213 1.29 -3.57 0.10
CA THR A 213 2.71 -3.28 0.26
C THR A 213 3.07 -3.14 1.73
N ARG A 214 4.26 -3.62 2.10
CA ARG A 214 4.82 -3.41 3.43
C ARG A 214 6.34 -3.32 3.39
N LYS A 215 6.92 -2.51 4.23
CA LYS A 215 8.34 -2.52 4.53
C LYS A 215 8.67 -3.72 5.41
N ILE A 216 9.66 -4.51 5.02
CA ILE A 216 10.17 -5.63 5.82
C ILE A 216 11.61 -5.36 6.23
N GLY A 217 12.07 -6.04 7.29
CA GLY A 217 13.48 -5.96 7.71
C GLY A 217 14.43 -6.44 6.62
N PRO A 218 15.72 -6.01 6.66
CA PRO A 218 16.69 -6.43 5.68
C PRO A 218 16.79 -7.96 5.66
N ARG A 219 16.57 -8.55 4.48
CA ARG A 219 16.86 -9.97 4.28
C ARG A 219 18.37 -10.13 4.15
N ARG A 220 18.94 -11.05 4.90
CA ARG A 220 20.33 -11.46 4.67
C ARG A 220 20.37 -12.08 3.28
N PRO A 221 21.33 -11.70 2.41
CA PRO A 221 21.49 -12.36 1.12
C PRO A 221 21.64 -13.86 1.37
N SER A 222 20.85 -14.67 0.68
CA SER A 222 21.05 -16.12 0.66
C SER A 222 22.38 -16.34 -0.03
N ILE A 223 23.42 -16.63 0.72
CA ILE A 223 24.67 -17.11 0.17
C ILE A 223 24.34 -18.47 -0.42
N SER A 224 24.10 -18.53 -1.73
CA SER A 224 24.09 -19.78 -2.46
C SER A 224 25.53 -20.34 -2.31
N ARG A 225 25.70 -21.33 -1.43
CA ARG A 225 26.89 -22.16 -1.45
C ARG A 225 26.86 -22.90 -2.79
N GLY A 226 27.71 -22.43 -3.72
CA GLY A 226 28.07 -23.14 -4.93
C GLY A 226 28.82 -24.43 -4.60
#